data_ee2c0da5137a6e2aeb566def54ab0bac
#
_entry.id   ee2c0da5137a6e2aeb566def54ab0bac
#
_cell.length_a   1.000
_cell.length_b   1.000
_cell.length_c   1.000
_cell.angle_alpha   90.00
_cell.angle_beta   90.00
_cell.angle_gamma   90.00
#
_symmetry.space_group_name_H-M   'P 1'
#
loop_
_entity.id
_entity.type
_entity.pdbx_description
1 polymer ?
#
loop_
_entity_poly.entity_id
_entity_poly.type
_entity_poly.pdbx_seq_one_letter_code
_entity_poly.pdbx_strand_id
1 'polypeptide(L)'
;MNYLADLYNAKELYNVSHKEKANEVILGISVYRFVKNRVKHMSEWQPVFDDKGILREVLGLQIKIDYFLPNLIEVKHNPYLNDPIGFIWLSEEEIKKEVDDKLSALIDDDLKELHSWIEFEEYYKNNKDKEE
;
A
#
# COMPACT_ATOMS: atom_id res chain seq x y z
N MET A 1 -1.37 -1.91 -19.21
CA MET A 1 -1.35 -0.76 -18.32
C MET A 1 0.08 -0.51 -17.85
N ASN A 2 0.59 0.70 -18.02
CA ASN A 2 1.98 1.01 -17.67
C ASN A 2 2.02 1.89 -16.43
N TYR A 3 2.14 1.29 -15.28
CA TYR A 3 2.18 2.00 -14.00
C TYR A 3 3.42 2.90 -13.85
N LEU A 4 4.52 2.59 -14.53
CA LEU A 4 5.71 3.44 -14.49
C LEU A 4 5.44 4.77 -15.18
N ALA A 5 4.83 4.74 -16.35
CA ALA A 5 4.45 5.97 -17.06
C ALA A 5 3.43 6.77 -16.26
N ASP A 6 2.45 6.11 -15.67
CA ASP A 6 1.42 6.75 -14.86
C ASP A 6 2.03 7.45 -13.62
N LEU A 7 2.97 6.78 -12.95
CA LEU A 7 3.66 7.35 -11.80
C LEU A 7 4.51 8.55 -12.18
N TYR A 8 5.30 8.43 -13.25
CA TYR A 8 6.13 9.53 -13.74
C TYR A 8 5.28 10.74 -14.12
N ASN A 9 4.22 10.52 -14.85
CA ASN A 9 3.31 11.57 -15.27
C ASN A 9 2.61 12.23 -14.09
N ALA A 10 2.19 11.46 -13.10
CA ALA A 10 1.57 11.98 -11.88
C ALA A 10 2.53 12.89 -11.11
N LYS A 11 3.80 12.49 -11.00
CA LYS A 11 4.84 13.29 -10.35
C LYS A 11 5.06 14.59 -11.09
N GLU A 12 5.24 14.55 -12.41
CA GLU A 12 5.48 15.73 -13.23
C GLU A 12 4.30 16.69 -13.19
N LEU A 13 3.08 16.16 -13.29
CA LEU A 13 1.87 16.97 -13.22
C LEU A 13 1.75 17.67 -11.86
N TYR A 14 2.04 16.96 -10.77
CA TYR A 14 2.02 17.56 -9.44
C TYR A 14 3.03 18.69 -9.31
N ASN A 15 4.27 18.47 -9.74
CA ASN A 15 5.34 19.46 -9.63
C ASN A 15 5.08 20.73 -10.45
N VAL A 16 4.38 20.59 -11.58
CA VAL A 16 3.99 21.73 -12.41
C VAL A 16 2.82 22.50 -11.80
N SER A 17 1.88 21.81 -11.18
CA SER A 17 0.64 22.42 -10.66
C SER A 17 0.74 22.94 -9.24
N HIS A 18 1.78 22.58 -8.50
CA HIS A 18 1.91 22.97 -7.09
C HIS A 18 3.20 23.74 -6.84
N LYS A 19 3.14 24.63 -5.85
CA LYS A 19 4.26 25.47 -5.47
C LYS A 19 5.42 24.68 -4.88
N GLU A 20 5.11 23.66 -4.09
CA GLU A 20 6.09 22.77 -3.49
C GLU A 20 6.14 21.45 -4.25
N LYS A 21 7.35 20.93 -4.44
CA LYS A 21 7.54 19.67 -5.15
C LYS A 21 7.03 18.49 -4.33
N ALA A 22 6.54 17.47 -5.02
CA ALA A 22 6.14 16.22 -4.40
C ALA A 22 7.33 15.56 -3.68
N ASN A 23 7.07 14.97 -2.52
CA ASN A 23 8.06 14.21 -1.75
C ASN A 23 7.53 12.86 -1.28
N GLU A 24 6.26 12.57 -1.54
CA GLU A 24 5.61 11.35 -1.12
C GLU A 24 4.70 10.84 -2.22
N VAL A 25 4.58 9.52 -2.31
CA VAL A 25 3.61 8.87 -3.20
C VAL A 25 2.94 7.74 -2.46
N ILE A 26 1.61 7.64 -2.63
CA ILE A 26 0.83 6.52 -2.13
C ILE A 26 0.56 5.60 -3.32
N LEU A 27 1.02 4.37 -3.24
CA LEU A 27 0.84 3.36 -4.27
C LEU A 27 -0.07 2.25 -3.76
N GLY A 28 -1.07 1.90 -4.56
CA GLY A 28 -1.82 0.69 -4.32
C GLY A 28 -0.91 -0.53 -4.39
N ILE A 29 -1.30 -1.61 -3.70
CA ILE A 29 -0.43 -2.79 -3.59
C ILE A 29 -0.04 -3.39 -4.94
N SER A 30 -0.96 -3.38 -5.92
CA SER A 30 -0.67 -3.90 -7.25
C SER A 30 0.34 -3.03 -7.99
N VAL A 31 0.20 -1.71 -7.89
CA VAL A 31 1.15 -0.75 -8.47
C VAL A 31 2.51 -0.89 -7.80
N TYR A 32 2.53 -0.97 -6.48
CA TYR A 32 3.76 -1.13 -5.71
C TYR A 32 4.56 -2.36 -6.16
N ARG A 33 3.89 -3.50 -6.26
CA ARG A 33 4.54 -4.75 -6.71
C ARG A 33 5.11 -4.63 -8.11
N PHE A 34 4.35 -4.02 -9.00
CA PHE A 34 4.80 -3.80 -10.38
C PHE A 34 6.03 -2.90 -10.42
N VAL A 35 5.96 -1.74 -9.75
CA VAL A 35 7.06 -0.76 -9.70
C VAL A 35 8.29 -1.38 -9.05
N LYS A 36 8.14 -2.03 -7.91
CA LYS A 36 9.23 -2.69 -7.19
C LYS A 36 10.02 -3.65 -8.08
N ASN A 37 9.31 -4.48 -8.83
CA ASN A 37 9.95 -5.48 -9.69
C ASN A 37 10.64 -4.86 -10.90
N ARG A 38 10.17 -3.73 -11.38
CA ARG A 38 10.72 -3.08 -12.58
C ARG A 38 11.89 -2.16 -12.27
N VAL A 39 11.82 -1.39 -11.20
CA VAL A 39 12.84 -0.37 -10.91
C VAL A 39 14.14 -0.92 -10.35
N LYS A 40 14.19 -2.18 -9.97
CA LYS A 40 15.41 -2.83 -9.45
C LYS A 40 16.63 -2.57 -10.31
N HIS A 41 16.44 -2.52 -11.62
CA HIS A 41 17.51 -2.39 -12.60
C HIS A 41 17.47 -1.04 -13.36
N MET A 42 16.69 -0.09 -12.84
CA MET A 42 16.49 1.22 -13.47
C MET A 42 17.08 2.32 -12.58
N SER A 43 18.39 2.53 -12.71
CA SER A 43 19.10 3.50 -11.87
C SER A 43 18.57 4.93 -12.00
N GLU A 44 18.03 5.30 -13.15
CA GLU A 44 17.44 6.62 -13.40
C GLU A 44 16.19 6.89 -12.55
N TRP A 45 15.56 5.82 -12.03
CA TRP A 45 14.41 5.94 -11.13
C TRP A 45 14.82 6.09 -9.68
N GLN A 46 16.13 6.00 -9.39
CA GLN A 46 16.69 6.18 -8.05
C GLN A 46 15.98 5.34 -6.97
N PRO A 47 15.83 4.02 -7.20
CA PRO A 47 15.15 3.18 -6.22
C PRO A 47 15.98 3.02 -4.97
N VAL A 48 15.34 3.15 -3.80
CA VAL A 48 15.98 2.91 -2.52
C VAL A 48 15.28 1.73 -1.85
N PHE A 49 16.04 0.66 -1.62
CA PHE A 49 15.57 -0.53 -0.91
C PHE A 49 16.16 -0.57 0.49
N ASP A 50 15.40 -1.09 1.43
CA ASP A 50 15.92 -1.31 2.78
C ASP A 50 16.60 -2.69 2.90
N ASP A 51 17.08 -3.02 4.11
CA ASP A 51 17.77 -4.27 4.39
C ASP A 51 16.87 -5.50 4.16
N LYS A 52 15.57 -5.31 4.19
CA LYS A 52 14.58 -6.38 3.96
C LYS A 52 14.15 -6.49 2.50
N GLY A 53 14.73 -5.68 1.62
CA GLY A 53 14.37 -5.66 0.20
C GLY A 53 13.08 -4.92 -0.11
N ILE A 54 12.60 -4.10 0.81
CA ILE A 54 11.38 -3.31 0.61
C ILE A 54 11.76 -2.01 -0.09
N LEU A 55 11.07 -1.68 -1.19
CA LEU A 55 11.26 -0.42 -1.90
C LEU A 55 10.68 0.72 -1.08
N ARG A 56 11.53 1.64 -0.63
CA ARG A 56 11.18 2.77 0.23
C ARG A 56 11.00 4.07 -0.52
N GLU A 57 11.81 4.28 -1.54
CA GLU A 57 11.78 5.50 -2.35
C GLU A 57 11.95 5.20 -3.82
N VAL A 58 11.33 6.02 -4.65
CA VAL A 58 11.49 6.01 -6.10
C VAL A 58 11.30 7.42 -6.62
N LEU A 59 12.14 7.86 -7.56
CA LEU A 59 12.10 9.22 -8.13
C LEU A 59 12.16 10.33 -7.06
N GLY A 60 12.83 10.10 -5.94
CA GLY A 60 12.88 11.04 -4.84
C GLY A 60 11.61 11.12 -4.00
N LEU A 61 10.66 10.23 -4.24
CA LEU A 61 9.39 10.16 -3.50
C LEU A 61 9.43 9.02 -2.50
N GLN A 62 9.06 9.30 -1.25
CA GLN A 62 8.88 8.24 -0.27
C GLN A 62 7.55 7.53 -0.52
N ILE A 63 7.58 6.21 -0.43
CA ILE A 63 6.46 5.37 -0.81
C ILE A 63 5.66 4.94 0.41
N LYS A 64 4.33 5.12 0.33
CA LYS A 64 3.36 4.50 1.23
C LYS A 64 2.51 3.56 0.41
N ILE A 65 2.05 2.48 1.03
CA ILE A 65 1.26 1.45 0.36
C ILE A 65 -0.19 1.53 0.81
N ASP A 66 -1.11 1.52 -0.14
CA ASP A 66 -2.54 1.44 0.12
C ASP A 66 -3.05 0.05 -0.30
N TYR A 67 -3.56 -0.71 0.66
CA TYR A 67 -4.09 -2.05 0.42
C TYR A 67 -5.55 -2.05 0.01
N PHE A 68 -6.26 -0.94 0.21
CA PHE A 68 -7.68 -0.83 -0.12
C PHE A 68 -7.92 -0.50 -1.59
N LEU A 69 -7.05 0.31 -2.16
CA LEU A 69 -7.14 0.74 -3.56
C LEU A 69 -5.92 0.23 -4.32
N PRO A 70 -5.95 -1.02 -4.81
CA PRO A 70 -4.75 -1.69 -5.32
C PRO A 70 -4.09 -1.01 -6.53
N ASN A 71 -4.84 -0.21 -7.28
CA ASN A 71 -4.34 0.48 -8.46
C ASN A 71 -4.09 1.97 -8.23
N LEU A 72 -4.10 2.43 -6.99
CA LEU A 72 -3.93 3.83 -6.65
C LEU A 72 -2.52 4.34 -6.95
N ILE A 73 -2.44 5.53 -7.52
CA ILE A 73 -1.22 6.33 -7.62
C ILE A 73 -1.59 7.74 -7.18
N GLU A 74 -1.11 8.17 -6.02
CA GLU A 74 -1.37 9.50 -5.49
C GLU A 74 -0.06 10.15 -5.08
N VAL A 75 0.33 11.19 -5.81
CA VAL A 75 1.55 11.96 -5.53
C VAL A 75 1.16 13.18 -4.71
N LYS A 76 1.92 13.47 -3.67
CA LYS A 76 1.63 14.62 -2.81
C LYS A 76 2.89 15.17 -2.15
N HIS A 77 2.75 16.34 -1.55
CA HIS A 77 3.77 16.93 -0.68
C HIS A 77 3.34 16.76 0.78
N ASN A 78 4.17 16.08 1.54
CA ASN A 78 3.94 15.88 2.97
C ASN A 78 4.97 16.74 3.74
N PRO A 79 4.54 17.83 4.41
CA PRO A 79 5.47 18.70 5.11
C PRO A 79 6.09 18.05 6.35
N TYR A 80 5.51 16.93 6.81
CA TYR A 80 5.98 16.21 8.01
C TYR A 80 6.84 14.99 7.68
N LEU A 81 7.17 14.80 6.40
CA LEU A 81 7.87 13.59 5.96
C LEU A 81 9.23 13.42 6.61
N ASN A 82 9.92 14.51 6.88
CA ASN A 82 11.25 14.52 7.49
C ASN A 82 11.20 14.62 9.02
N ASP A 83 10.01 14.59 9.61
CA ASP A 83 9.85 14.60 11.06
C ASP A 83 10.14 13.22 11.62
N PRO A 84 11.21 13.04 12.42
CA PRO A 84 11.58 11.74 12.93
C PRO A 84 10.54 11.14 13.89
N ILE A 85 9.63 11.96 14.42
CA ILE A 85 8.61 11.51 15.36
C ILE A 85 7.39 10.93 14.63
N GLY A 86 7.12 11.37 13.41
CA GLY A 86 5.92 10.99 12.67
C GLY A 86 6.07 9.84 11.70
N PHE A 87 7.27 9.29 11.55
CA PHE A 87 7.52 8.35 10.46
C PHE A 87 8.09 7.03 10.97
N ILE A 88 7.27 5.99 10.94
CA ILE A 88 7.66 4.63 11.29
C ILE A 88 7.59 3.77 10.03
N TRP A 89 8.74 3.22 9.60
CA TRP A 89 8.77 2.25 8.53
C TRP A 89 8.41 0.87 9.08
N LEU A 90 7.34 0.31 8.54
CA LEU A 90 6.88 -1.01 8.94
C LEU A 90 7.33 -2.04 7.89
N SER A 91 7.58 -3.27 8.33
CA SER A 91 7.79 -4.38 7.42
C SER A 91 6.49 -4.68 6.67
N GLU A 92 6.58 -5.42 5.57
CA GLU A 92 5.39 -5.81 4.81
C GLU A 92 4.38 -6.55 5.68
N GLU A 93 4.87 -7.41 6.58
CA GLU A 93 4.02 -8.14 7.53
C GLU A 93 3.36 -7.21 8.54
N GLU A 94 4.12 -6.25 9.06
CA GLU A 94 3.58 -5.26 9.99
C GLU A 94 2.54 -4.37 9.33
N ILE A 95 2.76 -3.99 8.07
CA ILE A 95 1.80 -3.21 7.29
C ILE A 95 0.51 -4.00 7.09
N LYS A 96 0.61 -5.27 6.75
CA LYS A 96 -0.56 -6.15 6.60
C LYS A 96 -1.34 -6.25 7.89
N LYS A 97 -0.65 -6.43 9.01
CA LYS A 97 -1.29 -6.49 10.33
C LYS A 97 -2.01 -5.19 10.66
N GLU A 98 -1.37 -4.05 10.40
CA GLU A 98 -1.98 -2.75 10.64
C GLU A 98 -3.20 -2.52 9.77
N VAL A 99 -3.15 -2.92 8.50
CA VAL A 99 -4.30 -2.84 7.59
C VAL A 99 -5.45 -3.74 8.09
N ASP A 100 -5.15 -4.96 8.51
CA ASP A 100 -6.15 -5.87 9.06
C ASP A 100 -6.79 -5.29 10.32
N ASP A 101 -6.00 -4.69 11.22
CA ASP A 101 -6.49 -4.04 12.43
C ASP A 101 -7.39 -2.84 12.08
N LYS A 102 -6.98 -2.03 11.11
CA LYS A 102 -7.77 -0.88 10.65
C LYS A 102 -9.05 -1.31 9.95
N LEU A 103 -9.01 -2.36 9.16
CA LEU A 103 -10.20 -2.94 8.54
C LEU A 103 -11.18 -3.38 9.60
N SER A 104 -10.70 -4.05 10.64
CA SER A 104 -11.53 -4.50 11.76
C SER A 104 -12.18 -3.31 12.49
N ALA A 105 -11.46 -2.19 12.61
CA ALA A 105 -11.97 -1.00 13.29
C ALA A 105 -12.97 -0.21 12.43
N LEU A 106 -12.70 -0.08 11.12
CA LEU A 106 -13.49 0.75 10.21
C LEU A 106 -14.81 0.12 9.78
N ILE A 107 -14.82 -1.19 9.62
CA ILE A 107 -16.00 -1.94 9.17
C ILE A 107 -16.33 -3.04 10.17
N ASP A 108 -16.24 -2.70 11.45
CA ASP A 108 -16.41 -3.62 12.56
C ASP A 108 -17.69 -4.44 12.44
N ASP A 109 -18.82 -3.80 12.16
CA ASP A 109 -20.10 -4.48 12.02
C ASP A 109 -20.14 -5.35 10.76
N ASP A 110 -19.68 -4.84 9.63
CA ASP A 110 -19.67 -5.55 8.36
C ASP A 110 -18.68 -6.71 8.39
N LEU A 111 -17.50 -6.49 8.98
CA LEU A 111 -16.50 -7.54 9.11
C LEU A 111 -16.92 -8.61 10.10
N LYS A 112 -17.51 -8.22 11.22
CA LYS A 112 -18.06 -9.18 12.18
C LYS A 112 -19.15 -10.01 11.53
N GLU A 113 -20.00 -9.38 10.75
CA GLU A 113 -21.03 -10.09 10.01
C GLU A 113 -20.42 -11.05 9.00
N LEU A 114 -19.41 -10.60 8.26
CA LEU A 114 -18.71 -11.44 7.28
C LEU A 114 -17.99 -12.60 7.97
N HIS A 115 -17.30 -12.36 9.07
CA HIS A 115 -16.66 -13.40 9.86
C HIS A 115 -17.66 -14.39 10.41
N SER A 116 -18.79 -13.90 10.89
CA SER A 116 -19.89 -14.74 11.37
C SER A 116 -20.43 -15.65 10.26
N TRP A 117 -20.52 -15.11 9.04
CA TRP A 117 -20.93 -15.90 7.88
C TRP A 117 -19.92 -16.98 7.54
N ILE A 118 -18.63 -16.67 7.55
CA ILE A 118 -17.58 -17.63 7.26
C ILE A 118 -17.56 -18.74 8.32
N GLU A 119 -17.61 -18.35 9.59
CA GLU A 119 -17.67 -19.30 10.70
C GLU A 119 -18.91 -20.17 10.62
N PHE A 120 -20.04 -19.58 10.27
CA PHE A 120 -21.29 -20.30 10.10
C PHE A 120 -21.19 -21.33 8.96
N GLU A 121 -20.63 -20.94 7.83
CA GLU A 121 -20.45 -21.85 6.70
C GLU A 121 -19.53 -23.01 7.05
N GLU A 122 -18.41 -22.74 7.72
CA GLU A 122 -17.49 -23.78 8.18
C GLU A 122 -18.15 -24.70 9.18
N TYR A 123 -18.86 -24.14 10.14
CA TYR A 123 -19.61 -24.90 11.13
C TYR A 123 -20.67 -25.77 10.45
N TYR A 124 -21.40 -25.21 9.53
CA TYR A 124 -22.45 -25.93 8.80
C TYR A 124 -21.89 -27.09 7.97
N LYS A 125 -20.79 -26.86 7.28
CA LYS A 125 -20.12 -27.92 6.50
C LYS A 125 -19.62 -29.05 7.39
N ASN A 126 -18.99 -28.69 8.50
CA ASN A 126 -18.46 -29.69 9.44
C ASN A 126 -19.57 -30.50 10.09
N ASN A 127 -20.66 -29.88 10.45
CA ASN A 127 -21.80 -30.57 11.05
C ASN A 127 -22.62 -31.37 10.05
N LYS A 128 -22.72 -30.91 8.82
CA LYS A 128 -23.39 -31.64 7.76
C LYS A 128 -22.67 -32.96 7.45
N ASP A 129 -21.36 -32.95 7.43
CA ASP A 129 -20.54 -34.15 7.24
C ASP A 129 -20.67 -35.12 8.41
N LYS A 130 -20.91 -34.61 9.61
CA LYS A 130 -21.11 -35.45 10.82
C LYS A 130 -22.51 -36.03 10.92
N GLU A 131 -23.50 -35.38 10.34
CA GLU A 131 -24.89 -35.85 10.34
C GLU A 131 -25.17 -36.93 9.30
N GLU A 132 -24.29 -37.05 8.34
CA GLU A 132 -24.34 -38.13 7.36
C GLU A 132 -23.55 -39.34 7.83
#